data_b45b2a2c5ab0f69710b94996a68995c4
#
_entry.id   b45b2a2c5ab0f69710b94996a68995c4
#
_cell.length_a   1.000
_cell.length_b   1.000
_cell.length_c   1.000
_cell.angle_alpha   90.00
_cell.angle_beta   90.00
_cell.angle_gamma   90.00
#
_symmetry.space_group_name_H-M   'P 1'
#
loop_
_entity.id
_entity.type
_entity.pdbx_description
1 polymer ?
#
loop_
_entity_poly.entity_id
_entity_poly.type
_entity_poly.pdbx_seq_one_letter_code
_entity_poly.pdbx_strand_id
1 'polypeptide(L)'
;LDEAEAEWHTAIARLQELPLADTDILIQEAYRAGKRILAEGAQGTMLDIDFGTYPFVTSSTTTAAGACTGLGLAPNRIGEVIGIFKAYCTRVGSGPFPTELDDELGEKIRQIGREFGSTTGRPRRTGWLDLVALKYAVEVNGVTQLMRMKADVLSGLDSLEVCTSYRYRGEEVDHLPYRLDAQLLEPVYQSLPGWSEDLTGVRKTTDLPDT
;
A
#
# COMPACT_ATOMS: atom_id res chain seq x y z
N LEU A 1 27.98 -29.00 -5.23
CA LEU A 1 27.85 -28.81 -3.78
C LEU A 1 28.98 -27.94 -3.25
N ASP A 2 30.25 -28.25 -3.59
CA ASP A 2 31.43 -27.54 -3.08
C ASP A 2 31.49 -26.06 -3.48
N GLU A 3 31.01 -25.68 -4.68
CA GLU A 3 30.97 -24.29 -5.15
C GLU A 3 29.88 -23.48 -4.39
N ALA A 4 28.70 -24.05 -4.23
CA ALA A 4 27.61 -23.42 -3.47
C ALA A 4 27.96 -23.27 -1.97
N GLU A 5 28.71 -24.23 -1.42
CA GLU A 5 29.20 -24.17 -0.05
C GLU A 5 30.26 -23.06 0.12
N ALA A 6 31.15 -22.90 -0.83
CA ALA A 6 32.18 -21.86 -0.82
C ALA A 6 31.53 -20.46 -0.95
N GLU A 7 30.54 -20.30 -1.82
CA GLU A 7 29.76 -19.07 -1.92
C GLU A 7 29.01 -18.73 -0.62
N TRP A 8 28.43 -19.75 0.02
CA TRP A 8 27.72 -19.57 1.30
C TRP A 8 28.67 -19.12 2.41
N HIS A 9 29.83 -19.74 2.56
CA HIS A 9 30.84 -19.31 3.52
C HIS A 9 31.34 -17.89 3.26
N THR A 10 31.53 -17.53 2.00
CA THR A 10 31.92 -16.18 1.60
C THR A 10 30.82 -15.14 2.00
N ALA A 11 29.55 -15.48 1.80
CA ALA A 11 28.44 -14.64 2.19
C ALA A 11 28.35 -14.47 3.72
N ILE A 12 28.56 -15.56 4.49
CA ILE A 12 28.61 -15.49 5.96
C ILE A 12 29.76 -14.60 6.44
N ALA A 13 30.96 -14.78 5.89
CA ALA A 13 32.10 -13.95 6.25
C ALA A 13 31.80 -12.46 6.04
N ARG A 14 31.15 -12.12 4.91
CA ARG A 14 30.72 -10.74 4.63
C ARG A 14 29.65 -10.25 5.60
N LEU A 15 28.70 -11.10 6.03
CA LEU A 15 27.69 -10.72 7.03
C LEU A 15 28.33 -10.41 8.38
N GLN A 16 29.41 -11.11 8.76
CA GLN A 16 30.14 -10.87 10.01
C GLN A 16 30.90 -9.55 10.04
N GLU A 17 31.16 -8.95 8.87
CA GLU A 17 31.76 -7.60 8.76
C GLU A 17 30.74 -6.48 8.99
N LEU A 18 29.43 -6.77 8.96
CA LEU A 18 28.40 -5.76 9.17
C LEU A 18 28.30 -5.38 10.66
N PRO A 19 27.99 -4.12 10.97
CA PRO A 19 27.76 -3.67 12.34
C PRO A 19 26.46 -4.24 12.88
N LEU A 20 26.52 -5.39 13.52
CA LEU A 20 25.39 -6.00 14.22
C LEU A 20 25.18 -5.30 15.57
N ALA A 21 23.90 -5.10 15.94
CA ALA A 21 23.52 -4.45 17.18
C ALA A 21 22.26 -5.10 17.78
N ASP A 22 22.09 -4.97 19.09
CA ASP A 22 20.85 -5.26 19.79
C ASP A 22 19.85 -4.13 19.46
N THR A 23 19.04 -4.35 18.44
CA THR A 23 18.22 -3.29 17.82
C THR A 23 17.13 -2.77 18.74
N ASP A 24 16.58 -3.58 19.63
CA ASP A 24 15.64 -3.16 20.67
C ASP A 24 16.28 -2.17 21.65
N ILE A 25 17.48 -2.45 22.12
CA ILE A 25 18.26 -1.53 22.99
C ILE A 25 18.56 -0.23 22.23
N LEU A 26 19.06 -0.34 21.01
CA LEU A 26 19.40 0.82 20.17
C LEU A 26 18.20 1.75 19.98
N ILE A 27 17.03 1.20 19.67
CA ILE A 27 15.81 1.97 19.47
C ILE A 27 15.34 2.63 20.77
N GLN A 28 15.38 1.92 21.91
CA GLN A 28 15.01 2.48 23.20
C GLN A 28 15.94 3.62 23.64
N GLU A 29 17.24 3.49 23.39
CA GLU A 29 18.22 4.55 23.65
C GLU A 29 18.00 5.78 22.76
N ALA A 30 17.76 5.55 21.46
CA ALA A 30 17.45 6.63 20.52
C ALA A 30 16.19 7.40 20.95
N TYR A 31 15.14 6.65 21.37
CA TYR A 31 13.92 7.26 21.87
C TYR A 31 14.14 8.09 23.15
N ARG A 32 14.85 7.54 24.15
CA ARG A 32 15.18 8.27 25.38
C ARG A 32 16.04 9.51 25.13
N ALA A 33 16.88 9.47 24.12
CA ALA A 33 17.69 10.60 23.68
C ALA A 33 16.91 11.64 22.88
N GLY A 34 15.60 11.48 22.68
CA GLY A 34 14.74 12.38 21.92
C GLY A 34 15.05 12.42 20.42
N LYS A 35 15.67 11.36 19.87
CA LYS A 35 15.93 11.27 18.43
C LYS A 35 14.62 11.00 17.67
N ARG A 36 14.53 11.58 16.48
CA ARG A 36 13.43 11.24 15.55
C ARG A 36 13.71 9.87 14.94
N ILE A 37 12.72 9.00 15.01
CA ILE A 37 12.77 7.65 14.46
C ILE A 37 11.70 7.57 13.36
N LEU A 38 12.10 7.19 12.16
CA LEU A 38 11.19 6.90 11.05
C LEU A 38 11.11 5.39 10.89
N ALA A 39 9.90 4.85 11.07
CA ALA A 39 9.61 3.45 10.79
C ALA A 39 8.96 3.35 9.41
N GLU A 40 9.57 2.58 8.51
CA GLU A 40 9.03 2.31 7.19
C GLU A 40 8.47 0.88 7.16
N GLY A 41 7.17 0.78 6.88
CA GLY A 41 6.51 -0.50 6.63
C GLY A 41 6.65 -0.94 5.17
N ALA A 42 6.19 -2.15 4.90
CA ALA A 42 6.15 -2.72 3.55
C ALA A 42 4.77 -3.28 3.23
N GLN A 43 4.55 -3.64 1.98
CA GLN A 43 3.31 -4.19 1.40
C GLN A 43 2.13 -3.21 1.50
N GLY A 44 1.14 -3.49 2.34
CA GLY A 44 -0.05 -2.65 2.54
C GLY A 44 -1.09 -3.32 3.42
N THR A 45 -2.00 -2.54 3.96
CA THR A 45 -3.01 -2.97 4.95
C THR A 45 -3.83 -4.17 4.49
N MET A 46 -4.23 -4.23 3.23
CA MET A 46 -5.04 -5.34 2.70
C MET A 46 -4.26 -6.66 2.57
N LEU A 47 -2.94 -6.64 2.78
CA LEU A 47 -2.06 -7.81 2.83
C LEU A 47 -1.64 -8.19 4.25
N ASP A 48 -2.10 -7.47 5.27
CA ASP A 48 -1.81 -7.77 6.67
C ASP A 48 -2.33 -9.16 7.05
N ILE A 49 -1.56 -9.89 7.86
CA ILE A 49 -1.88 -11.28 8.23
C ILE A 49 -3.20 -11.39 9.00
N ASP A 50 -3.55 -10.39 9.82
CA ASP A 50 -4.73 -10.39 10.67
C ASP A 50 -5.87 -9.54 10.10
N PHE A 51 -5.54 -8.39 9.51
CA PHE A 51 -6.51 -7.38 9.05
C PHE A 51 -6.66 -7.31 7.52
N GLY A 52 -5.90 -8.11 6.79
CA GLY A 52 -5.97 -8.16 5.33
C GLY A 52 -7.00 -9.12 4.79
N THR A 53 -6.93 -9.36 3.49
CA THR A 53 -7.86 -10.21 2.71
C THR A 53 -7.49 -11.70 2.81
N TYR A 54 -7.47 -12.25 4.02
CA TYR A 54 -7.13 -13.65 4.25
C TYR A 54 -7.96 -14.60 3.36
N PRO A 55 -7.37 -15.66 2.75
CA PRO A 55 -5.97 -16.12 2.90
C PRO A 55 -4.96 -15.46 1.95
N PHE A 56 -5.34 -14.44 1.20
CA PHE A 56 -4.50 -13.77 0.21
C PHE A 56 -3.72 -12.60 0.84
N VAL A 57 -2.89 -12.94 1.82
CA VAL A 57 -2.12 -12.01 2.65
C VAL A 57 -0.63 -12.36 2.64
N THR A 58 0.21 -11.50 3.20
CA THR A 58 1.59 -11.81 3.51
C THR A 58 1.71 -12.41 4.92
N SER A 59 2.81 -13.06 5.23
CA SER A 59 3.09 -13.65 6.56
C SER A 59 3.64 -12.62 7.56
N SER A 60 3.28 -11.36 7.41
CA SER A 60 3.79 -10.27 8.27
C SER A 60 2.69 -9.29 8.65
N THR A 61 2.91 -8.56 9.74
CA THR A 61 2.08 -7.43 10.17
C THR A 61 2.46 -6.21 9.35
N THR A 62 1.58 -5.82 8.40
CA THR A 62 1.82 -4.69 7.49
C THR A 62 1.15 -3.41 7.95
N THR A 63 0.33 -3.47 9.01
CA THR A 63 -0.26 -2.30 9.66
C THR A 63 0.76 -1.53 10.50
N ALA A 64 0.42 -0.30 10.92
CA ALA A 64 1.27 0.52 11.78
C ALA A 64 1.67 -0.19 13.09
N ALA A 65 0.86 -1.14 13.57
CA ALA A 65 1.17 -2.00 14.71
C ALA A 65 2.45 -2.83 14.48
N GLY A 66 2.77 -3.15 13.23
CA GLY A 66 4.02 -3.83 12.85
C GLY A 66 5.27 -3.05 13.24
N ALA A 67 5.22 -1.73 13.31
CA ALA A 67 6.32 -0.92 13.83
C ALA A 67 6.56 -1.18 15.32
N CYS A 68 5.51 -1.39 16.11
CA CYS A 68 5.64 -1.71 17.54
C CYS A 68 6.33 -3.07 17.73
N THR A 69 5.85 -4.10 17.03
CA THR A 69 6.40 -5.46 17.16
C THR A 69 7.77 -5.60 16.52
N GLY A 70 8.00 -4.94 15.40
CA GLY A 70 9.27 -5.01 14.66
C GLY A 70 10.41 -4.22 15.31
N LEU A 71 10.11 -3.12 16.00
CA LEU A 71 11.11 -2.26 16.63
C LEU A 71 11.15 -2.39 18.17
N GLY A 72 10.31 -3.24 18.77
CA GLY A 72 10.22 -3.35 20.21
C GLY A 72 9.72 -2.06 20.90
N LEU A 73 8.81 -1.32 20.25
CA LEU A 73 8.26 -0.07 20.79
C LEU A 73 6.88 -0.28 21.40
N ALA A 74 6.62 0.39 22.51
CA ALA A 74 5.28 0.44 23.09
C ALA A 74 4.32 1.23 22.16
N PRO A 75 3.04 0.84 22.01
CA PRO A 75 2.11 1.51 21.09
C PRO A 75 1.94 3.01 21.34
N ASN A 76 2.02 3.46 22.57
CA ASN A 76 1.95 4.88 22.94
C ASN A 76 3.21 5.70 22.57
N ARG A 77 4.19 5.07 21.92
CA ARG A 77 5.40 5.72 21.39
C ARG A 77 5.29 6.01 19.89
N ILE A 78 4.26 5.49 19.25
CA ILE A 78 3.94 5.84 17.86
C ILE A 78 3.30 7.23 17.89
N GLY A 79 3.89 8.15 17.12
CA GLY A 79 3.37 9.51 16.94
C GLY A 79 2.55 9.61 15.66
N GLU A 80 3.08 10.33 14.67
CA GLU A 80 2.43 10.47 13.37
C GLU A 80 2.47 9.18 12.57
N VAL A 81 1.34 8.85 11.95
CA VAL A 81 1.21 7.72 11.01
C VAL A 81 0.88 8.28 9.64
N ILE A 82 1.82 8.19 8.72
CA ILE A 82 1.66 8.67 7.34
C ILE A 82 1.19 7.52 6.46
N GLY A 83 -0.06 7.58 6.01
CA GLY A 83 -0.63 6.64 5.05
C GLY A 83 -0.27 7.03 3.62
N ILE A 84 0.47 6.18 2.91
CA ILE A 84 0.81 6.38 1.51
C ILE A 84 -0.13 5.56 0.65
N PHE A 85 -0.80 6.20 -0.30
CA PHE A 85 -1.69 5.53 -1.25
C PHE A 85 -1.53 6.11 -2.65
N LYS A 86 -1.94 5.34 -3.66
CA LYS A 86 -1.94 5.79 -5.05
C LYS A 86 -3.32 6.36 -5.42
N ALA A 87 -3.37 7.20 -6.43
CA ALA A 87 -4.64 7.69 -6.99
C ALA A 87 -5.49 6.58 -7.65
N TYR A 88 -4.98 5.37 -7.73
CA TYR A 88 -5.63 4.14 -8.20
C TYR A 88 -5.17 2.96 -7.36
N CYS A 89 -5.88 1.84 -7.42
CA CYS A 89 -5.51 0.63 -6.68
C CYS A 89 -4.62 -0.30 -7.48
N THR A 90 -3.75 -1.04 -6.78
CA THR A 90 -2.96 -2.13 -7.38
C THR A 90 -2.92 -3.34 -6.47
N ARG A 91 -2.86 -4.52 -7.08
CA ARG A 91 -2.70 -5.78 -6.35
C ARG A 91 -1.73 -6.71 -7.06
N VAL A 92 -0.91 -7.40 -6.29
CA VAL A 92 -0.06 -8.50 -6.76
C VAL A 92 -0.69 -9.82 -6.33
N GLY A 93 -0.78 -10.77 -7.24
CA GLY A 93 -1.29 -12.11 -6.96
C GLY A 93 -2.81 -12.21 -6.88
N SER A 94 -3.27 -13.33 -6.37
CA SER A 94 -4.68 -13.67 -6.26
C SER A 94 -5.37 -12.92 -5.11
N GLY A 95 -6.68 -13.09 -5.00
CA GLY A 95 -7.51 -12.50 -3.96
C GLY A 95 -8.46 -11.42 -4.46
N PRO A 96 -9.37 -10.97 -3.61
CA PRO A 96 -10.40 -10.02 -3.99
C PRO A 96 -9.82 -8.67 -4.38
N PHE A 97 -10.37 -8.09 -5.43
CA PHE A 97 -10.05 -6.77 -5.90
C PHE A 97 -11.30 -6.15 -6.54
N PRO A 98 -12.21 -5.59 -5.72
CA PRO A 98 -13.53 -5.17 -6.19
C PRO A 98 -13.51 -4.15 -7.32
N THR A 99 -12.53 -3.24 -7.32
CA THR A 99 -12.40 -2.16 -8.30
C THR A 99 -11.43 -2.49 -9.45
N GLU A 100 -11.08 -3.78 -9.64
CA GLU A 100 -10.17 -4.20 -10.69
C GLU A 100 -10.67 -3.83 -12.10
N LEU A 101 -9.74 -3.38 -12.94
CA LEU A 101 -9.92 -3.13 -14.36
C LEU A 101 -9.19 -4.23 -15.14
N ASP A 102 -9.95 -5.22 -15.59
CA ASP A 102 -9.44 -6.31 -16.43
C ASP A 102 -9.75 -6.01 -17.91
N ASP A 103 -9.34 -4.84 -18.35
CA ASP A 103 -9.60 -4.28 -19.68
C ASP A 103 -8.40 -3.46 -20.21
N GLU A 104 -8.58 -2.81 -21.36
CA GLU A 104 -7.57 -1.97 -22.00
C GLU A 104 -7.17 -0.78 -21.11
N LEU A 105 -8.08 -0.23 -20.32
CA LEU A 105 -7.80 0.88 -19.41
C LEU A 105 -6.90 0.41 -18.26
N GLY A 106 -7.20 -0.74 -17.67
CA GLY A 106 -6.34 -1.34 -16.65
C GLY A 106 -4.93 -1.61 -17.16
N GLU A 107 -4.80 -2.11 -18.39
CA GLU A 107 -3.49 -2.28 -19.03
C GLU A 107 -2.78 -0.93 -19.27
N LYS A 108 -3.50 0.09 -19.75
CA LYS A 108 -2.95 1.43 -19.93
C LYS A 108 -2.39 2.01 -18.62
N ILE A 109 -3.15 1.92 -17.52
CA ILE A 109 -2.71 2.36 -16.18
C ILE A 109 -1.48 1.57 -15.73
N ARG A 110 -1.44 0.26 -15.95
CA ARG A 110 -0.29 -0.60 -15.63
C ARG A 110 0.98 -0.14 -16.34
N GLN A 111 0.88 0.12 -17.65
CA GLN A 111 2.04 0.52 -18.47
C GLN A 111 2.54 1.91 -18.07
N ILE A 112 1.68 2.91 -18.01
CA ILE A 112 2.04 4.29 -17.63
C ILE A 112 2.57 4.32 -16.20
N GLY A 113 1.89 3.64 -15.28
CA GLY A 113 2.27 3.56 -13.87
C GLY A 113 3.48 2.67 -13.60
N ARG A 114 3.97 1.92 -14.62
CA ARG A 114 5.05 0.93 -14.48
C ARG A 114 4.75 -0.06 -13.34
N GLU A 115 3.52 -0.57 -13.32
CA GLU A 115 3.05 -1.43 -12.25
C GLU A 115 3.49 -2.89 -12.48
N PHE A 116 4.78 -3.10 -12.22
CA PHE A 116 5.45 -4.39 -12.28
C PHE A 116 6.23 -4.63 -10.98
N GLY A 117 6.41 -5.88 -10.61
CA GLY A 117 7.23 -6.25 -9.45
C GLY A 117 8.68 -5.89 -9.67
N SER A 118 9.30 -5.18 -8.73
CA SER A 118 10.68 -4.71 -8.85
C SER A 118 11.70 -5.84 -9.03
N THR A 119 11.47 -6.99 -8.42
CA THR A 119 12.39 -8.14 -8.47
C THR A 119 12.01 -9.14 -9.57
N THR A 120 10.73 -9.46 -9.68
CA THR A 120 10.25 -10.54 -10.58
C THR A 120 9.71 -10.02 -11.91
N GLY A 121 9.50 -8.72 -12.07
CA GLY A 121 8.84 -8.14 -13.23
C GLY A 121 7.36 -8.53 -13.37
N ARG A 122 6.78 -9.24 -12.38
CA ARG A 122 5.39 -9.72 -12.47
C ARG A 122 4.42 -8.55 -12.58
N PRO A 123 3.50 -8.56 -13.57
CA PRO A 123 2.52 -7.49 -13.72
C PRO A 123 1.60 -7.43 -12.50
N ARG A 124 1.31 -6.22 -12.04
CA ARG A 124 0.31 -5.97 -11.02
C ARG A 124 -1.06 -5.79 -11.66
N ARG A 125 -2.08 -6.28 -11.00
CA ARG A 125 -3.46 -5.96 -11.30
C ARG A 125 -3.69 -4.49 -10.94
N THR A 126 -4.49 -3.79 -11.72
CA THR A 126 -4.79 -2.35 -11.56
C THR A 126 -6.29 -2.15 -11.47
N GLY A 127 -6.73 -1.11 -10.80
CA GLY A 127 -8.14 -0.81 -10.63
C GLY A 127 -8.38 0.62 -10.15
N TRP A 128 -9.64 1.05 -10.17
CA TRP A 128 -10.03 2.36 -9.68
C TRP A 128 -9.76 2.53 -8.18
N LEU A 129 -9.65 3.78 -7.73
CA LEU A 129 -9.49 4.11 -6.32
C LEU A 129 -10.70 3.60 -5.51
N ASP A 130 -10.40 2.85 -4.47
CA ASP A 130 -11.38 2.28 -3.55
C ASP A 130 -11.33 3.04 -2.22
N LEU A 131 -12.28 3.95 -2.03
CA LEU A 131 -12.36 4.75 -0.80
C LEU A 131 -12.86 3.95 0.39
N VAL A 132 -13.61 2.87 0.18
CA VAL A 132 -14.06 1.99 1.27
C VAL A 132 -12.86 1.25 1.87
N ALA A 133 -12.02 0.68 1.01
CA ALA A 133 -10.77 0.03 1.43
C ALA A 133 -9.77 1.04 2.01
N LEU A 134 -9.70 2.26 1.45
CA LEU A 134 -8.82 3.32 1.98
C LEU A 134 -9.28 3.78 3.36
N LYS A 135 -10.59 4.02 3.57
CA LYS A 135 -11.15 4.37 4.88
C LYS A 135 -10.83 3.31 5.93
N TYR A 136 -11.06 2.05 5.60
CA TYR A 136 -10.68 0.94 6.46
C TYR A 136 -9.18 0.95 6.81
N ALA A 137 -8.31 1.15 5.82
CA ALA A 137 -6.87 1.23 6.04
C ALA A 137 -6.49 2.41 6.96
N VAL A 138 -7.13 3.57 6.78
CA VAL A 138 -6.93 4.75 7.64
C VAL A 138 -7.31 4.43 9.10
N GLU A 139 -8.45 3.82 9.31
CA GLU A 139 -8.96 3.49 10.64
C GLU A 139 -8.10 2.44 11.37
N VAL A 140 -7.76 1.34 10.69
CA VAL A 140 -6.97 0.25 11.29
C VAL A 140 -5.55 0.70 11.65
N ASN A 141 -4.97 1.61 10.88
CA ASN A 141 -3.62 2.11 11.12
C ASN A 141 -3.57 3.36 11.99
N GLY A 142 -4.69 4.01 12.29
CA GLY A 142 -4.70 5.31 12.96
C GLY A 142 -3.96 6.38 12.17
N VAL A 143 -4.15 6.42 10.85
CA VAL A 143 -3.46 7.35 9.95
C VAL A 143 -3.80 8.78 10.32
N THR A 144 -2.78 9.60 10.55
CA THR A 144 -2.90 11.02 10.88
C THR A 144 -2.73 11.93 9.66
N GLN A 145 -2.00 11.45 8.66
CA GLN A 145 -1.75 12.18 7.41
C GLN A 145 -1.79 11.23 6.21
N LEU A 146 -2.38 11.66 5.11
CA LEU A 146 -2.44 10.92 3.87
C LEU A 146 -1.54 11.57 2.81
N MET A 147 -0.76 10.74 2.12
CA MET A 147 0.04 11.14 0.98
C MET A 147 -0.42 10.41 -0.28
N ARG A 148 -1.07 11.16 -1.20
CA ARG A 148 -1.51 10.62 -2.48
C ARG A 148 -0.36 10.63 -3.48
N MET A 149 -0.08 9.49 -4.07
CA MET A 149 0.96 9.28 -5.07
C MET A 149 0.36 8.96 -6.45
N LYS A 150 1.13 9.18 -7.50
CA LYS A 150 0.84 8.72 -8.86
C LYS A 150 -0.46 9.25 -9.47
N ALA A 151 -0.89 10.46 -9.13
CA ALA A 151 -2.00 11.11 -9.82
C ALA A 151 -1.68 11.40 -11.28
N ASP A 152 -0.41 11.66 -11.59
CA ASP A 152 0.14 11.86 -12.94
C ASP A 152 -0.15 10.70 -13.90
N VAL A 153 -0.28 9.48 -13.38
CA VAL A 153 -0.60 8.27 -14.17
C VAL A 153 -2.00 8.33 -14.80
N LEU A 154 -2.91 9.08 -14.18
CA LEU A 154 -4.30 9.22 -14.62
C LEU A 154 -4.50 10.42 -15.58
N SER A 155 -3.46 11.20 -15.87
CA SER A 155 -3.53 12.29 -16.83
C SER A 155 -3.96 11.80 -18.22
N GLY A 156 -4.83 12.56 -18.87
CA GLY A 156 -5.37 12.23 -20.19
C GLY A 156 -6.54 11.24 -20.18
N LEU A 157 -7.16 11.04 -19.02
CA LEU A 157 -8.45 10.37 -18.92
C LEU A 157 -9.56 11.43 -18.84
N ASP A 158 -10.66 11.23 -19.59
CA ASP A 158 -11.80 12.16 -19.62
C ASP A 158 -12.58 12.12 -18.30
N SER A 159 -12.68 10.93 -17.68
CA SER A 159 -13.34 10.70 -16.41
C SER A 159 -12.60 9.68 -15.56
N LEU A 160 -12.80 9.78 -14.26
CA LEU A 160 -12.28 8.86 -13.26
C LEU A 160 -13.44 8.28 -12.46
N GLU A 161 -13.36 7.00 -12.15
CA GLU A 161 -14.33 6.37 -11.27
C GLU A 161 -13.69 6.14 -9.89
N VAL A 162 -14.42 6.51 -8.84
CA VAL A 162 -14.01 6.34 -7.46
C VAL A 162 -15.05 5.51 -6.74
N CYS A 163 -14.66 4.37 -6.18
CA CYS A 163 -15.57 3.52 -5.43
C CYS A 163 -15.85 4.15 -4.06
N THR A 164 -17.11 4.49 -3.81
CA THR A 164 -17.58 5.15 -2.58
C THR A 164 -18.32 4.23 -1.62
N SER A 165 -18.90 3.14 -2.14
CA SER A 165 -19.61 2.11 -1.38
C SER A 165 -19.58 0.79 -2.14
N TYR A 166 -20.05 -0.29 -1.50
CA TYR A 166 -20.27 -1.57 -2.16
C TYR A 166 -21.74 -1.95 -2.09
N ARG A 167 -22.24 -2.63 -3.12
CA ARG A 167 -23.46 -3.41 -3.01
C ARG A 167 -23.06 -4.84 -2.59
N TYR A 168 -23.44 -5.19 -1.37
CA TYR A 168 -23.13 -6.47 -0.75
C TYR A 168 -24.44 -7.19 -0.39
N ARG A 169 -24.69 -8.35 -1.01
CA ARG A 169 -25.93 -9.13 -0.84
C ARG A 169 -27.21 -8.34 -1.07
N GLY A 170 -27.17 -7.37 -1.98
CA GLY A 170 -28.32 -6.54 -2.34
C GLY A 170 -28.50 -5.28 -1.49
N GLU A 171 -27.67 -5.08 -0.47
CA GLU A 171 -27.65 -3.87 0.36
C GLU A 171 -26.42 -3.01 0.07
N GLU A 172 -26.55 -1.71 0.10
CA GLU A 172 -25.43 -0.80 -0.03
C GLU A 172 -24.75 -0.60 1.32
N VAL A 173 -23.43 -0.80 1.35
CA VAL A 173 -22.60 -0.70 2.55
C VAL A 173 -21.38 0.20 2.28
N ASP A 174 -21.01 1.02 3.26
CA ASP A 174 -19.88 1.96 3.22
C ASP A 174 -18.66 1.47 4.00
N HIS A 175 -18.64 0.23 4.38
CA HIS A 175 -17.57 -0.44 5.12
C HIS A 175 -17.13 -1.73 4.42
N LEU A 176 -15.90 -2.16 4.74
CA LEU A 176 -15.34 -3.39 4.21
C LEU A 176 -15.99 -4.60 4.91
N PRO A 177 -16.73 -5.48 4.19
CA PRO A 177 -17.26 -6.69 4.80
C PRO A 177 -16.14 -7.61 5.29
N TYR A 178 -16.35 -8.28 6.43
CA TYR A 178 -15.37 -9.21 6.97
C TYR A 178 -14.96 -10.30 5.97
N ARG A 179 -15.93 -10.83 5.22
CA ARG A 179 -15.67 -11.78 4.13
C ARG A 179 -15.82 -11.08 2.79
N LEU A 180 -14.68 -10.85 2.16
CA LEU A 180 -14.63 -10.30 0.81
C LEU A 180 -14.83 -11.42 -0.22
N ASP A 181 -16.08 -11.66 -0.58
CA ASP A 181 -16.44 -12.55 -1.67
C ASP A 181 -16.66 -11.71 -2.93
N ALA A 182 -15.75 -11.84 -3.89
CA ALA A 182 -15.79 -11.05 -5.12
C ALA A 182 -17.09 -11.28 -5.95
N GLN A 183 -17.78 -12.41 -5.74
CA GLN A 183 -19.06 -12.67 -6.42
C GLN A 183 -20.25 -11.95 -5.78
N LEU A 184 -20.10 -11.50 -4.53
CA LEU A 184 -21.16 -10.85 -3.75
C LEU A 184 -20.90 -9.36 -3.53
N LEU A 185 -19.76 -8.85 -4.00
CA LEU A 185 -19.32 -7.50 -3.75
C LEU A 185 -19.22 -6.73 -5.06
N GLU A 186 -20.18 -5.82 -5.27
CA GLU A 186 -20.20 -4.95 -6.45
C GLU A 186 -19.81 -3.52 -6.03
N PRO A 187 -18.75 -2.92 -6.62
CA PRO A 187 -18.38 -1.54 -6.33
C PRO A 187 -19.43 -0.57 -6.87
N VAL A 188 -19.76 0.44 -6.08
CA VAL A 188 -20.60 1.58 -6.46
C VAL A 188 -19.68 2.76 -6.69
N TYR A 189 -19.73 3.31 -7.89
CA TYR A 189 -18.82 4.37 -8.31
C TYR A 189 -19.47 5.75 -8.32
N GLN A 190 -18.65 6.73 -7.98
CA GLN A 190 -18.87 8.13 -8.30
C GLN A 190 -17.93 8.52 -9.43
N SER A 191 -18.49 9.07 -10.51
CA SER A 191 -17.69 9.60 -11.61
C SER A 191 -17.22 11.01 -11.29
N LEU A 192 -15.94 11.27 -11.52
CA LEU A 192 -15.31 12.58 -11.39
C LEU A 192 -14.73 12.99 -12.74
N PRO A 193 -14.68 14.31 -13.05
CA PRO A 193 -13.97 14.77 -14.24
C PRO A 193 -12.48 14.39 -14.17
N GLY A 194 -11.90 14.04 -15.32
CA GLY A 194 -10.48 13.83 -15.45
C GLY A 194 -9.73 15.13 -15.76
N TRP A 195 -8.45 15.01 -16.03
CA TRP A 195 -7.59 16.12 -16.45
C TRP A 195 -6.64 15.68 -17.55
N SER A 196 -6.24 16.65 -18.37
CA SER A 196 -5.31 16.43 -19.50
C SER A 196 -3.89 16.89 -19.20
N GLU A 197 -3.70 17.67 -18.14
CA GLU A 197 -2.46 18.31 -17.79
C GLU A 197 -1.42 17.28 -17.29
N ASP A 198 -0.16 17.53 -17.66
CA ASP A 198 0.98 16.78 -17.12
C ASP A 198 1.30 17.24 -15.69
N LEU A 199 1.04 16.40 -14.72
CA LEU A 199 1.28 16.70 -13.31
C LEU A 199 2.73 16.44 -12.84
N THR A 200 3.61 15.89 -13.68
CA THR A 200 4.98 15.50 -13.26
C THR A 200 5.83 16.70 -12.84
N GLY A 201 5.54 17.87 -13.39
CA GLY A 201 6.21 19.14 -13.09
C GLY A 201 5.61 19.96 -11.95
N VAL A 202 4.40 19.60 -11.48
CA VAL A 202 3.69 20.37 -10.45
C VAL A 202 4.40 20.31 -9.11
N ARG A 203 4.54 21.46 -8.45
CA ARG A 203 5.24 21.62 -7.16
C ARG A 203 4.39 22.28 -6.08
N LYS A 204 3.28 22.89 -6.45
CA LYS A 204 2.36 23.58 -5.53
C LYS A 204 0.93 23.12 -5.80
N THR A 205 0.12 23.08 -4.76
CA THR A 205 -1.31 22.75 -4.88
C THR A 205 -2.08 23.75 -5.74
N THR A 206 -1.62 25.01 -5.79
CA THR A 206 -2.20 26.06 -6.65
C THR A 206 -2.00 25.84 -8.14
N ASP A 207 -1.10 24.95 -8.51
CA ASP A 207 -0.73 24.65 -9.90
C ASP A 207 -1.42 23.35 -10.39
N LEU A 208 -2.29 22.76 -9.54
CA LEU A 208 -3.12 21.62 -9.91
C LEU A 208 -4.32 22.08 -10.75
N PRO A 209 -4.84 21.23 -11.64
CA PRO A 209 -6.10 21.50 -12.36
C PRO A 209 -7.26 21.77 -11.41
N ASP A 210 -8.20 22.61 -11.84
CA ASP A 210 -9.43 22.97 -11.08
C ASP A 210 -10.52 21.87 -11.20
N THR A 211 -10.17 20.58 -11.12
CA THR A 211 -11.09 19.44 -11.30
C THR A 211 -11.36 18.68 -10.00
#